data_d1459430b48f8357ce391b51863b84e4
#
_entry.id   d1459430b48f8357ce391b51863b84e4
#
_cell.length_a   1.000
_cell.length_b   1.000
_cell.length_c   1.000
_cell.angle_alpha   90.00
_cell.angle_beta   90.00
_cell.angle_gamma   90.00
#
_symmetry.space_group_name_H-M   'P 1'
#
loop_
_entity.id
_entity.type
_entity.pdbx_description
1 polymer ?
#
loop_
_entity_poly.entity_id
_entity_poly.type
_entity_poly.pdbx_seq_one_letter_code
_entity_poly.pdbx_strand_id
1 'polypeptide(L)'
;MEKKSRLFYEYLRLKRTIEPEFFLLENVKMKKKDEEELNKYIGVNGIHINSKLVSYQLRDRIYWSNIKGITEPEDRKINFQDYKDTDEKYCSEFKVKRTPSRERMWNEGRGRQTAGNCTNITKAEKIGCLTRKQDRCPNSGLIECGGFCRYLTRREIELAQTLPIGYTDNLSYSQMQDVCGDGWTVEVIAHIFSFLKKEIEEM
;
A
#
# COMPACT_ATOMS: atom_id res chain seq x y z
N MET A 1 -17.41 -4.27 22.23
CA MET A 1 -17.13 -4.02 20.79
C MET A 1 -16.11 -2.91 20.68
N GLU A 2 -14.94 -3.19 20.12
CA GLU A 2 -13.87 -2.22 20.00
C GLU A 2 -14.21 -1.08 19.00
N LYS A 3 -13.70 0.13 19.26
CA LYS A 3 -13.94 1.34 18.43
C LYS A 3 -13.70 1.14 16.93
N LYS A 4 -12.82 0.21 16.53
CA LYS A 4 -12.47 -0.07 15.11
C LYS A 4 -13.60 -0.76 14.33
N SER A 5 -14.47 -1.51 15.01
CA SER A 5 -15.59 -2.21 14.37
C SER A 5 -16.78 -1.28 14.03
N ARG A 6 -16.84 -0.08 14.61
CA ARG A 6 -17.96 0.85 14.38
C ARG A 6 -18.06 1.35 12.94
N LEU A 7 -16.91 1.63 12.28
CA LEU A 7 -16.89 2.07 10.88
C LEU A 7 -17.41 0.99 9.91
N PHE A 8 -17.12 -0.27 10.20
CA PHE A 8 -17.65 -1.38 9.40
C PHE A 8 -19.17 -1.48 9.50
N TYR A 9 -19.75 -1.30 10.68
CA TYR A 9 -21.19 -1.31 10.85
C TYR A 9 -21.86 -0.09 10.20
N GLU A 10 -21.20 1.08 10.17
CA GLU A 10 -21.67 2.25 9.41
C GLU A 10 -21.64 1.98 7.91
N TYR A 11 -20.60 1.33 7.41
CA TYR A 11 -20.54 0.88 6.02
C TYR A 11 -21.74 -0.03 5.68
N LEU A 12 -22.02 -1.04 6.52
CA LEU A 12 -23.16 -1.93 6.32
C LEU A 12 -24.50 -1.19 6.36
N ARG A 13 -24.65 -0.23 7.28
CA ARG A 13 -25.84 0.61 7.37
C ARG A 13 -26.04 1.40 6.08
N LEU A 14 -25.00 2.08 5.60
CA LEU A 14 -25.05 2.85 4.36
C LEU A 14 -25.33 1.96 3.15
N LYS A 15 -24.66 0.82 3.03
CA LYS A 15 -24.91 -0.15 1.96
C LYS A 15 -26.38 -0.58 1.90
N ARG A 16 -27.00 -0.85 3.06
CA ARG A 16 -28.41 -1.24 3.15
C ARG A 16 -29.38 -0.09 2.85
N THR A 17 -29.01 1.15 3.20
CA THR A 17 -29.85 2.32 3.00
C THR A 17 -29.83 2.82 1.55
N ILE A 18 -28.65 2.76 0.91
CA ILE A 18 -28.42 3.28 -0.45
C ILE A 18 -28.76 2.22 -1.50
N GLU A 19 -28.61 0.93 -1.15
CA GLU A 19 -28.77 -0.22 -2.04
C GLU A 19 -28.01 -0.04 -3.37
N PRO A 20 -26.68 0.25 -3.33
CA PRO A 20 -25.92 0.53 -4.53
C PRO A 20 -25.90 -0.70 -5.43
N GLU A 21 -26.02 -0.50 -6.73
CA GLU A 21 -25.92 -1.55 -7.73
C GLU A 21 -24.58 -2.29 -7.62
N PHE A 22 -23.49 -1.55 -7.50
CA PHE A 22 -22.15 -2.09 -7.28
C PHE A 22 -21.52 -1.50 -6.01
N PHE A 23 -20.71 -2.30 -5.34
CA PHE A 23 -19.94 -1.85 -4.17
C PHE A 23 -18.53 -2.43 -4.18
N LEU A 24 -17.61 -1.72 -3.55
CA LEU A 24 -16.27 -2.16 -3.25
C LEU A 24 -15.93 -1.79 -1.81
N LEU A 25 -15.49 -2.76 -1.02
CA LEU A 25 -14.91 -2.57 0.30
C LEU A 25 -13.49 -3.12 0.30
N GLU A 26 -12.55 -2.39 0.88
CA GLU A 26 -11.18 -2.83 1.07
C GLU A 26 -10.83 -2.87 2.55
N ASN A 27 -10.03 -3.84 2.95
CA ASN A 27 -9.42 -3.87 4.28
C ASN A 27 -8.05 -4.55 4.25
N VAL A 28 -7.29 -4.32 5.31
CA VAL A 28 -6.02 -5.03 5.52
C VAL A 28 -6.26 -6.52 5.71
N LYS A 29 -5.25 -7.32 5.38
CA LYS A 29 -5.25 -8.75 5.69
C LYS A 29 -5.49 -8.97 7.18
N MET A 30 -6.39 -9.87 7.51
CA MET A 30 -6.81 -10.20 8.86
C MET A 30 -6.76 -11.70 9.14
N LYS A 31 -7.10 -12.11 10.34
CA LYS A 31 -7.23 -13.54 10.69
C LYS A 31 -8.42 -14.14 9.93
N LYS A 32 -8.28 -15.39 9.51
CA LYS A 32 -9.30 -16.11 8.73
C LYS A 32 -10.68 -16.07 9.41
N LYS A 33 -10.75 -16.23 10.73
CA LYS A 33 -11.99 -16.15 11.48
C LYS A 33 -12.70 -14.79 11.32
N ASP A 34 -11.92 -13.70 11.37
CA ASP A 34 -12.47 -12.34 11.27
C ASP A 34 -12.93 -12.06 9.83
N GLU A 35 -12.20 -12.57 8.84
CA GLU A 35 -12.57 -12.49 7.42
C GLU A 35 -13.85 -13.28 7.12
N GLU A 36 -13.98 -14.49 7.64
CA GLU A 36 -15.19 -15.32 7.49
C GLU A 36 -16.42 -14.65 8.11
N GLU A 37 -16.24 -13.91 9.23
CA GLU A 37 -17.29 -13.13 9.84
C GLU A 37 -17.70 -11.95 8.94
N LEU A 38 -16.73 -11.21 8.39
CA LEU A 38 -17.00 -10.13 7.44
C LEU A 38 -17.72 -10.66 6.18
N ASN A 39 -17.28 -11.78 5.62
CA ASN A 39 -17.91 -12.41 4.45
C ASN A 39 -19.41 -12.66 4.67
N LYS A 40 -19.79 -13.13 5.88
CA LYS A 40 -21.21 -13.35 6.25
C LYS A 40 -22.00 -12.04 6.30
N TYR A 41 -21.43 -10.96 6.87
CA TYR A 41 -22.13 -9.68 6.96
C TYR A 41 -22.24 -8.97 5.60
N ILE A 42 -21.20 -9.07 4.76
CA ILE A 42 -21.16 -8.39 3.46
C ILE A 42 -21.97 -9.17 2.41
N GLY A 43 -22.03 -10.51 2.54
CA GLY A 43 -22.75 -11.40 1.64
C GLY A 43 -21.93 -11.92 0.46
N VAL A 44 -20.62 -11.62 0.41
CA VAL A 44 -19.67 -12.10 -0.60
C VAL A 44 -18.34 -12.45 0.06
N ASN A 45 -17.55 -13.32 -0.58
CA ASN A 45 -16.21 -13.66 -0.11
C ASN A 45 -15.20 -12.57 -0.48
N GLY A 46 -14.24 -12.35 0.41
CA GLY A 46 -13.11 -11.46 0.17
C GLY A 46 -12.16 -12.03 -0.88
N ILE A 47 -11.64 -11.17 -1.74
CA ILE A 47 -10.64 -11.47 -2.77
C ILE A 47 -9.32 -10.86 -2.30
N HIS A 48 -8.29 -11.69 -2.19
CA HIS A 48 -6.96 -11.25 -1.78
C HIS A 48 -6.19 -10.77 -3.00
N ILE A 49 -5.73 -9.52 -2.99
CA ILE A 49 -4.85 -8.97 -4.02
C ILE A 49 -3.66 -8.29 -3.34
N ASN A 50 -2.46 -8.69 -3.73
CA ASN A 50 -1.25 -8.03 -3.29
C ASN A 50 -0.76 -7.07 -4.38
N SER A 51 -0.59 -5.80 -4.04
CA SER A 51 -0.09 -4.77 -4.97
C SER A 51 1.26 -5.11 -5.60
N LYS A 52 2.04 -6.07 -5.03
CA LYS A 52 3.29 -6.55 -5.62
C LYS A 52 3.16 -7.03 -7.08
N LEU A 53 1.96 -7.40 -7.49
CA LEU A 53 1.68 -7.88 -8.84
C LEU A 53 1.74 -6.74 -9.88
N VAL A 54 1.39 -5.53 -9.46
CA VAL A 54 1.32 -4.33 -10.33
C VAL A 54 2.23 -3.18 -9.88
N SER A 55 2.99 -3.38 -8.78
CA SER A 55 3.88 -2.39 -8.18
C SER A 55 5.09 -3.08 -7.56
N TYR A 56 6.07 -2.32 -7.13
CA TYR A 56 7.14 -2.81 -6.27
C TYR A 56 6.82 -2.77 -4.77
N GLN A 57 5.58 -2.46 -4.39
CA GLN A 57 5.12 -2.41 -3.00
C GLN A 57 4.47 -3.73 -2.57
N LEU A 58 4.91 -4.28 -1.42
CA LEU A 58 4.26 -5.40 -0.75
C LEU A 58 3.06 -4.88 0.04
N ARG A 59 1.88 -4.84 -0.58
CA ARG A 59 0.64 -4.37 0.04
C ARG A 59 -0.48 -5.40 -0.17
N ASP A 60 -0.64 -6.28 0.81
CA ASP A 60 -1.64 -7.34 0.80
C ASP A 60 -2.97 -6.82 1.36
N ARG A 61 -4.03 -6.89 0.57
CA ARG A 61 -5.36 -6.39 0.90
C ARG A 61 -6.43 -7.39 0.54
N ILE A 62 -7.57 -7.26 1.22
CA ILE A 62 -8.77 -8.04 0.94
C ILE A 62 -9.82 -7.09 0.38
N TYR A 63 -10.42 -7.46 -0.73
CA TYR A 63 -11.45 -6.69 -1.43
C TYR A 63 -12.75 -7.48 -1.44
N TRP A 64 -13.86 -6.85 -1.05
CA TRP A 64 -15.20 -7.40 -1.16
C TRP A 64 -15.99 -6.59 -2.16
N SER A 65 -16.56 -7.25 -3.15
CA SER A 65 -17.39 -6.63 -4.19
C SER A 65 -18.41 -7.62 -4.72
N ASN A 66 -19.52 -7.11 -5.25
CA ASN A 66 -20.48 -7.89 -6.03
C ASN A 66 -20.20 -7.89 -7.53
N ILE A 67 -19.16 -7.19 -8.00
CA ILE A 67 -18.66 -7.30 -9.38
C ILE A 67 -18.21 -8.72 -9.64
N LYS A 68 -18.70 -9.34 -10.73
CA LYS A 68 -18.41 -10.73 -11.03
C LYS A 68 -17.04 -10.94 -11.67
N GLY A 69 -16.48 -12.13 -11.48
CA GLY A 69 -15.30 -12.60 -12.20
C GLY A 69 -13.97 -11.96 -11.80
N ILE A 70 -13.92 -11.14 -10.74
CA ILE A 70 -12.67 -10.52 -10.29
C ILE A 70 -11.64 -11.60 -9.94
N THR A 71 -10.46 -11.49 -10.53
CA THR A 71 -9.29 -12.33 -10.27
C THR A 71 -8.09 -11.48 -9.85
N GLU A 72 -7.00 -12.08 -9.41
CA GLU A 72 -5.75 -11.35 -9.23
C GLU A 72 -5.23 -10.82 -10.59
N PRO A 73 -4.61 -9.62 -10.62
CA PRO A 73 -3.93 -9.13 -11.82
C PRO A 73 -2.71 -9.98 -12.16
N GLU A 74 -2.32 -9.98 -13.42
CA GLU A 74 -1.08 -10.60 -13.87
C GLU A 74 0.14 -9.96 -13.18
N ASP A 75 1.12 -10.79 -12.81
CA ASP A 75 2.37 -10.31 -12.21
C ASP A 75 3.26 -9.64 -13.26
N ARG A 76 3.34 -8.32 -13.20
CA ARG A 76 4.19 -7.49 -14.07
C ARG A 76 5.68 -7.55 -13.70
N LYS A 77 6.06 -8.27 -12.65
CA LYS A 77 7.45 -8.47 -12.18
C LYS A 77 8.22 -7.16 -11.96
N ILE A 78 7.53 -6.12 -11.51
CA ILE A 78 8.10 -4.78 -11.30
C ILE A 78 9.14 -4.84 -10.18
N ASN A 79 10.38 -4.44 -10.47
CA ASN A 79 11.47 -4.41 -9.51
C ASN A 79 11.72 -2.98 -9.02
N PHE A 80 11.85 -2.77 -7.71
CA PHE A 80 12.14 -1.45 -7.14
C PHE A 80 13.46 -0.85 -7.64
N GLN A 81 14.46 -1.68 -7.93
CA GLN A 81 15.76 -1.20 -8.40
C GLN A 81 15.68 -0.44 -9.73
N ASP A 82 14.69 -0.75 -10.59
CA ASP A 82 14.48 -0.07 -11.86
C ASP A 82 13.87 1.32 -11.69
N TYR A 83 13.29 1.60 -10.54
CA TYR A 83 12.57 2.85 -10.23
C TYR A 83 13.25 3.68 -9.14
N LYS A 84 14.23 3.11 -8.46
CA LYS A 84 14.93 3.76 -7.36
C LYS A 84 15.70 5.00 -7.83
N ASP A 85 15.47 6.12 -7.19
CA ASP A 85 16.20 7.34 -7.46
C ASP A 85 17.66 7.23 -7.03
N THR A 86 18.57 7.63 -7.94
CA THR A 86 20.01 7.57 -7.75
C THR A 86 20.69 8.94 -7.81
N ASP A 87 19.98 10.00 -8.20
CA ASP A 87 20.50 11.38 -8.14
C ASP A 87 20.77 11.76 -6.70
N GLU A 88 22.05 11.92 -6.36
CA GLU A 88 22.48 12.16 -4.99
C GLU A 88 21.97 13.49 -4.43
N LYS A 89 21.90 14.52 -5.26
CA LYS A 89 21.39 15.84 -4.88
C LYS A 89 19.91 15.76 -4.51
N TYR A 90 19.10 15.19 -5.38
CA TYR A 90 17.67 15.00 -5.13
C TYR A 90 17.42 14.06 -3.93
N CYS A 91 18.12 12.93 -3.85
CA CYS A 91 18.04 12.01 -2.74
C CYS A 91 18.41 12.64 -1.39
N SER A 92 19.30 13.63 -1.40
CA SER A 92 19.74 14.32 -0.18
C SER A 92 18.62 15.10 0.53
N GLU A 93 17.57 15.49 -0.18
CA GLU A 93 16.41 16.18 0.39
C GLU A 93 15.61 15.27 1.35
N PHE A 94 15.74 13.96 1.19
CA PHE A 94 15.04 12.93 1.98
C PHE A 94 15.91 12.27 3.04
N LYS A 95 17.04 12.90 3.40
CA LYS A 95 17.97 12.42 4.42
C LYS A 95 17.26 12.13 5.74
N VAL A 96 17.67 11.03 6.38
CA VAL A 96 17.25 10.72 7.75
C VAL A 96 18.46 10.71 8.68
N LYS A 97 18.22 11.10 9.94
CA LYS A 97 19.25 11.03 10.97
C LYS A 97 19.60 9.56 11.25
N ARG A 98 20.89 9.25 11.23
CA ARG A 98 21.39 7.95 11.71
C ARG A 98 21.22 7.88 13.23
N THR A 99 20.47 6.88 13.67
CA THR A 99 20.27 6.57 15.07
C THR A 99 20.91 5.21 15.38
N PRO A 100 21.19 4.87 16.64
CA PRO A 100 21.75 3.55 16.99
C PRO A 100 20.93 2.37 16.42
N SER A 101 19.62 2.50 16.33
CA SER A 101 18.75 1.49 15.71
C SER A 101 18.95 1.37 14.20
N ARG A 102 19.14 2.49 13.51
CA ARG A 102 19.42 2.51 12.07
C ARG A 102 20.84 2.02 11.78
N GLU A 103 21.81 2.36 12.62
CA GLU A 103 23.17 1.81 12.51
C GLU A 103 23.17 0.28 12.61
N ARG A 104 22.45 -0.28 13.58
CA ARG A 104 22.31 -1.75 13.68
C ARG A 104 21.69 -2.36 12.42
N MET A 105 20.63 -1.73 11.87
CA MET A 105 20.02 -2.18 10.63
C MET A 105 21.04 -2.23 9.47
N TRP A 106 21.87 -1.18 9.34
CA TRP A 106 22.90 -1.10 8.29
C TRP A 106 24.00 -2.15 8.50
N ASN A 107 24.53 -2.23 9.73
CA ASN A 107 25.67 -3.09 10.04
C ASN A 107 25.28 -4.58 10.06
N GLU A 108 24.08 -4.89 10.52
CA GLU A 108 23.61 -6.27 10.64
C GLU A 108 22.90 -6.77 9.37
N GLY A 109 22.61 -5.90 8.41
CA GLY A 109 21.90 -6.22 7.17
C GLY A 109 20.51 -6.80 7.39
N ARG A 110 19.93 -6.60 8.57
CA ARG A 110 18.65 -7.20 8.96
C ARG A 110 17.49 -6.34 8.50
N GLY A 111 16.53 -7.00 7.88
CA GLY A 111 15.22 -6.46 7.71
C GLY A 111 14.47 -6.32 9.04
N ARG A 112 13.33 -5.66 9.01
CA ARG A 112 12.47 -5.51 10.17
C ARG A 112 12.00 -6.86 10.69
N GLN A 113 12.39 -7.20 11.92
CA GLN A 113 11.97 -8.42 12.62
C GLN A 113 10.84 -8.13 13.61
N THR A 114 10.85 -6.93 14.22
CA THR A 114 9.94 -6.53 15.28
C THR A 114 9.50 -5.08 15.10
N ALA A 115 8.44 -4.68 15.79
CA ALA A 115 7.98 -3.29 15.79
C ALA A 115 9.10 -2.34 16.21
N GLY A 116 9.27 -1.25 15.46
CA GLY A 116 10.31 -0.26 15.70
C GLY A 116 11.62 -0.44 14.93
N ASN A 117 11.84 -1.57 14.27
CA ASN A 117 13.00 -1.77 13.43
C ASN A 117 12.70 -1.40 11.97
N CYS A 118 13.60 -0.63 11.36
CA CYS A 118 13.53 -0.32 9.93
C CYS A 118 14.12 -1.46 9.10
N THR A 119 13.66 -1.58 7.85
CA THR A 119 14.23 -2.50 6.86
C THR A 119 15.17 -1.73 5.94
N ASN A 120 16.37 -2.27 5.69
CA ASN A 120 17.24 -1.77 4.64
C ASN A 120 16.77 -2.31 3.29
N ILE A 121 16.33 -1.41 2.41
CA ILE A 121 15.81 -1.75 1.09
C ILE A 121 16.74 -1.30 -0.04
N THR A 122 17.99 -0.95 0.27
CA THR A 122 18.95 -0.44 -0.73
C THR A 122 19.11 -1.37 -1.93
N LYS A 123 19.06 -2.68 -1.70
CA LYS A 123 19.18 -3.74 -2.74
C LYS A 123 17.92 -4.60 -2.88
N ALA A 124 16.80 -4.19 -2.27
CA ALA A 124 15.58 -4.97 -2.31
C ALA A 124 14.87 -4.83 -3.66
N GLU A 125 14.28 -5.90 -4.15
CA GLU A 125 13.42 -5.88 -5.35
C GLU A 125 12.04 -5.31 -5.06
N LYS A 126 11.57 -5.44 -3.83
CA LYS A 126 10.28 -4.93 -3.36
C LYS A 126 10.46 -4.15 -2.06
N ILE A 127 9.62 -3.14 -1.86
CA ILE A 127 9.56 -2.37 -0.62
C ILE A 127 8.41 -2.86 0.26
N GLY A 128 8.45 -2.54 1.56
CA GLY A 128 7.33 -2.78 2.46
C GLY A 128 6.13 -1.87 2.16
N CYS A 129 4.99 -2.17 2.77
CA CYS A 129 3.77 -1.41 2.61
C CYS A 129 3.95 0.05 3.05
N LEU A 130 3.55 0.99 2.20
CA LEU A 130 3.39 2.39 2.61
C LEU A 130 2.31 2.49 3.69
N THR A 131 2.62 3.23 4.74
CA THR A 131 1.72 3.50 5.85
C THR A 131 1.83 4.98 6.22
N ARG A 132 0.87 5.49 6.97
CA ARG A 132 0.96 6.84 7.55
C ARG A 132 2.13 6.97 8.52
N LYS A 133 2.56 8.19 8.79
CA LYS A 133 3.54 8.52 9.84
C LYS A 133 4.85 7.74 9.71
N GLN A 134 5.48 7.83 8.56
CA GLN A 134 6.72 7.12 8.27
C GLN A 134 7.99 7.84 8.79
N ASP A 135 7.85 8.68 9.81
CA ASP A 135 8.88 9.58 10.33
C ASP A 135 10.02 8.86 11.08
N ARG A 136 9.75 7.79 11.80
CA ARG A 136 10.75 7.09 12.62
C ARG A 136 11.22 5.77 12.04
N CYS A 137 10.29 4.88 11.79
CA CYS A 137 10.52 3.53 11.29
C CYS A 137 9.56 3.26 10.14
N PRO A 138 9.86 3.78 8.94
CA PRO A 138 8.98 3.59 7.81
C PRO A 138 8.83 2.10 7.51
N ASN A 139 7.59 1.65 7.43
CA ASN A 139 7.29 0.26 7.09
C ASN A 139 7.76 -0.09 5.67
N SER A 140 7.83 0.90 4.80
CA SER A 140 8.38 0.78 3.43
C SER A 140 9.89 0.51 3.40
N GLY A 141 10.62 0.91 4.46
CA GLY A 141 12.06 0.76 4.56
C GLY A 141 12.87 2.05 4.35
N LEU A 142 14.18 1.94 4.48
CA LEU A 142 15.16 3.01 4.28
C LEU A 142 16.21 2.60 3.25
N ILE A 143 16.78 3.58 2.58
CA ILE A 143 17.78 3.41 1.51
C ILE A 143 19.10 4.05 1.94
N GLU A 144 20.21 3.41 1.62
CA GLU A 144 21.55 4.00 1.69
C GLU A 144 21.90 4.61 0.32
N CYS A 145 22.35 5.87 0.32
CA CYS A 145 22.67 6.62 -0.89
C CYS A 145 23.77 7.62 -0.57
N GLY A 146 24.90 7.57 -1.32
CA GLY A 146 25.98 8.57 -1.21
C GLY A 146 26.53 8.78 0.20
N GLY A 147 26.66 7.73 1.01
CA GLY A 147 27.16 7.81 2.40
C GLY A 147 26.16 8.37 3.42
N PHE A 148 24.91 8.50 3.07
CA PHE A 148 23.81 8.83 3.99
C PHE A 148 22.63 7.86 3.81
N CYS A 149 21.69 7.86 4.76
CA CYS A 149 20.45 7.13 4.61
C CYS A 149 19.26 8.08 4.39
N ARG A 150 18.27 7.60 3.65
CA ARG A 150 17.10 8.38 3.26
C ARG A 150 15.80 7.61 3.32
N TYR A 151 14.72 8.34 3.42
CA TYR A 151 13.38 7.87 3.08
C TYR A 151 13.22 7.62 1.58
N LEU A 152 12.11 7.06 1.17
CA LEU A 152 11.68 7.09 -0.23
C LEU A 152 11.50 8.54 -0.68
N THR A 153 11.85 8.83 -1.93
CA THR A 153 11.56 10.14 -2.54
C THR A 153 10.06 10.27 -2.81
N ARG A 154 9.61 11.48 -3.13
CA ARG A 154 8.22 11.72 -3.55
C ARG A 154 7.85 10.84 -4.73
N ARG A 155 8.68 10.84 -5.77
CA ARG A 155 8.51 10.04 -6.97
C ARG A 155 8.40 8.53 -6.66
N GLU A 156 9.26 8.01 -5.80
CA GLU A 156 9.22 6.59 -5.39
C GLU A 156 7.92 6.25 -4.64
N ILE A 157 7.37 7.15 -3.85
CA ILE A 157 6.10 6.93 -3.13
C ILE A 157 4.92 6.95 -4.11
N GLU A 158 4.87 7.91 -5.04
CA GLU A 158 3.84 7.99 -6.08
C GLU A 158 3.82 6.73 -6.93
N LEU A 159 4.98 6.32 -7.45
CA LEU A 159 5.10 5.12 -8.27
C LEU A 159 4.78 3.83 -7.51
N ALA A 160 5.06 3.76 -6.18
CA ALA A 160 4.67 2.62 -5.36
C ALA A 160 3.15 2.46 -5.27
N GLN A 161 2.39 3.56 -5.33
CA GLN A 161 0.93 3.57 -5.40
C GLN A 161 0.40 3.58 -6.84
N THR A 162 1.30 3.45 -7.83
CA THR A 162 0.99 3.52 -9.26
C THR A 162 0.28 4.82 -9.66
N LEU A 163 0.62 5.91 -8.98
CA LEU A 163 0.19 7.26 -9.30
C LEU A 163 1.09 7.87 -10.39
N PRO A 164 0.57 8.79 -11.20
CA PRO A 164 1.41 9.62 -12.07
C PRO A 164 2.45 10.40 -11.27
N ILE A 165 3.64 10.59 -11.84
CA ILE A 165 4.68 11.43 -11.23
C ILE A 165 4.17 12.87 -11.12
N GLY A 166 4.36 13.49 -9.96
CA GLY A 166 3.89 14.83 -9.67
C GLY A 166 2.43 14.94 -9.20
N TYR A 167 1.74 13.81 -9.08
CA TYR A 167 0.35 13.78 -8.62
C TYR A 167 0.15 14.45 -7.24
N THR A 168 1.17 14.38 -6.40
CA THR A 168 1.13 14.92 -5.03
C THR A 168 1.92 16.22 -4.84
N ASP A 169 2.30 16.92 -5.91
CA ASP A 169 3.18 18.11 -5.85
C ASP A 169 2.63 19.25 -4.98
N ASN A 170 1.30 19.37 -4.88
CA ASN A 170 0.63 20.35 -4.06
C ASN A 170 0.58 20.00 -2.55
N LEU A 171 1.09 18.83 -2.16
CA LEU A 171 1.11 18.37 -0.78
C LEU A 171 2.50 18.51 -0.17
N SER A 172 2.57 18.80 1.13
CA SER A 172 3.83 18.61 1.86
C SER A 172 4.22 17.13 1.87
N TYR A 173 5.50 16.84 2.09
CA TYR A 173 6.00 15.45 2.11
C TYR A 173 5.26 14.59 3.15
N SER A 174 4.94 15.13 4.32
CA SER A 174 4.18 14.41 5.35
C SER A 174 2.73 14.15 4.92
N GLN A 175 2.06 15.15 4.33
CA GLN A 175 0.69 14.95 3.80
C GLN A 175 0.66 13.90 2.70
N MET A 176 1.63 13.94 1.77
CA MET A 176 1.76 12.93 0.73
C MET A 176 1.93 11.53 1.34
N GLN A 177 2.81 11.37 2.34
CA GLN A 177 2.97 10.08 3.03
C GLN A 177 1.66 9.60 3.67
N ASP A 178 0.89 10.50 4.26
CA ASP A 178 -0.38 10.17 4.89
C ASP A 178 -1.42 9.72 3.85
N VAL A 179 -1.61 10.48 2.78
CA VAL A 179 -2.62 10.12 1.75
C VAL A 179 -2.21 8.87 0.95
N CYS A 180 -0.92 8.70 0.63
CA CYS A 180 -0.44 7.50 -0.04
C CYS A 180 -0.45 6.28 0.89
N GLY A 181 -0.22 6.47 2.20
CA GLY A 181 -0.29 5.40 3.19
C GLY A 181 -1.72 4.88 3.40
N ASP A 182 -2.71 5.77 3.40
CA ASP A 182 -4.13 5.43 3.52
C ASP A 182 -4.75 5.06 2.16
N GLY A 183 -4.19 5.56 1.06
CA GLY A 183 -4.72 5.36 -0.29
C GLY A 183 -4.56 3.93 -0.83
N TRP A 184 -5.22 3.69 -1.94
CA TRP A 184 -5.15 2.44 -2.69
C TRP A 184 -4.00 2.47 -3.73
N THR A 185 -3.51 1.30 -4.09
CA THR A 185 -2.71 1.15 -5.31
C THR A 185 -3.64 1.26 -6.51
N VAL A 186 -3.48 2.31 -7.32
CA VAL A 186 -4.45 2.70 -8.37
C VAL A 186 -4.65 1.58 -9.38
N GLU A 187 -3.59 0.93 -9.84
CA GLU A 187 -3.66 -0.16 -10.82
C GLU A 187 -4.44 -1.39 -10.29
N VAL A 188 -4.46 -1.64 -8.98
CA VAL A 188 -5.30 -2.70 -8.39
C VAL A 188 -6.78 -2.33 -8.54
N ILE A 189 -7.14 -1.09 -8.25
CA ILE A 189 -8.53 -0.61 -8.35
C ILE A 189 -8.96 -0.55 -9.81
N ALA A 190 -8.10 -0.07 -10.70
CA ALA A 190 -8.36 -0.07 -12.15
C ALA A 190 -8.59 -1.50 -12.68
N HIS A 191 -7.79 -2.46 -12.22
CA HIS A 191 -7.98 -3.87 -12.55
C HIS A 191 -9.35 -4.38 -12.07
N ILE A 192 -9.73 -4.13 -10.81
CA ILE A 192 -11.05 -4.53 -10.29
C ILE A 192 -12.18 -3.91 -11.14
N PHE A 193 -12.10 -2.62 -11.45
CA PHE A 193 -13.11 -1.91 -12.24
C PHE A 193 -13.11 -2.28 -13.72
N SER A 194 -12.09 -2.93 -14.24
CA SER A 194 -12.14 -3.48 -15.61
C SER A 194 -13.17 -4.60 -15.75
N PHE A 195 -13.46 -5.33 -14.66
CA PHE A 195 -14.51 -6.35 -14.62
C PHE A 195 -15.89 -5.70 -14.55
N LEU A 196 -16.04 -4.59 -13.83
CA LEU A 196 -17.28 -3.81 -13.81
C LEU A 196 -17.64 -3.30 -15.22
N LYS A 197 -16.66 -2.78 -15.97
CA LYS A 197 -16.89 -2.32 -17.34
C LYS A 197 -17.43 -3.43 -18.23
N LYS A 198 -16.85 -4.63 -18.16
CA LYS A 198 -17.31 -5.80 -18.92
C LYS A 198 -18.74 -6.20 -18.53
N GLU A 199 -19.05 -6.21 -17.23
CA GLU A 199 -20.37 -6.57 -16.73
C GLU A 199 -21.45 -5.59 -17.23
N ILE A 200 -21.15 -4.28 -17.28
CA ILE A 200 -22.06 -3.25 -17.81
C ILE A 200 -22.24 -3.40 -19.34
N GLU A 201 -21.18 -3.72 -20.07
CA GLU A 201 -21.27 -3.92 -21.53
C GLU A 201 -22.06 -5.19 -21.94
N GLU A 202 -22.20 -6.15 -21.02
CA GLU A 202 -22.96 -7.40 -21.21
C GLU A 202 -24.43 -7.30 -20.75
N MET A 203 -24.85 -6.22 -20.07
CA MET A 203 -26.22 -5.97 -19.60
C MET A 203 -27.05 -5.29 -20.67
#